data_f584eca168938e6759a215d3ba529095
#
_entry.id   f584eca168938e6759a215d3ba529095
#
_cell.length_a   1.000
_cell.length_b   1.000
_cell.length_c   1.000
_cell.angle_alpha   90.00
_cell.angle_beta   90.00
_cell.angle_gamma   90.00
#
_symmetry.space_group_name_H-M   'P 1'
#
loop_
_entity.id
_entity.type
_entity.pdbx_description
1 polymer ?
#
loop_
_entity_poly.entity_id
_entity_poly.type
_entity_poly.pdbx_seq_one_letter_code
_entity_poly.pdbx_strand_id
1 'polypeptide(L)'
;MYDYIIVGGGSAGSVMAHRLSAKSANKVLLCEAGQDTPPGNEPAEIRDSYPGTAYFDPRFHWTELKVTTQVVSHNNPDEARPPLRKYEQARVLGGGSSINAEIYTRGHPSDYDRWVEEGAAGWSYADVLPLFLRSEGNSLLSG
;
A
#
# COMPACT_ATOMS: atom_id res chain seq x y z
N MET A 1 15.68 10.27 -23.41
CA MET A 1 14.75 11.10 -22.62
C MET A 1 13.58 10.22 -22.24
N TYR A 2 13.06 10.27 -21.00
CA TYR A 2 11.86 9.59 -20.56
C TYR A 2 10.67 10.51 -20.67
N ASP A 3 9.51 9.98 -21.01
CA ASP A 3 8.25 10.72 -21.05
C ASP A 3 7.62 10.81 -19.65
N TYR A 4 7.84 9.78 -18.83
CA TYR A 4 7.33 9.72 -17.46
C TYR A 4 8.41 9.20 -16.51
N ILE A 5 8.51 9.82 -15.34
CA ILE A 5 9.35 9.37 -14.24
C ILE A 5 8.43 9.14 -13.04
N ILE A 6 8.41 7.91 -12.52
CA ILE A 6 7.62 7.50 -11.38
C ILE A 6 8.59 7.27 -10.22
N VAL A 7 8.36 7.93 -9.10
CA VAL A 7 9.17 7.79 -7.89
C VAL A 7 8.43 6.92 -6.88
N GLY A 8 9.01 5.78 -6.58
CA GLY A 8 8.46 4.74 -5.70
C GLY A 8 7.74 3.63 -6.46
N GLY A 9 8.23 2.40 -6.28
CA GLY A 9 7.68 1.16 -6.85
C GLY A 9 6.67 0.46 -5.97
N GLY A 10 5.93 1.20 -5.13
CA GLY A 10 4.83 0.65 -4.34
C GLY A 10 3.58 0.36 -5.18
N SER A 11 2.46 0.01 -4.54
CA SER A 11 1.21 -0.38 -5.21
C SER A 11 0.76 0.64 -6.27
N ALA A 12 0.77 1.93 -5.94
CA ALA A 12 0.37 2.99 -6.87
C ALA A 12 1.37 3.16 -8.03
N GLY A 13 2.67 3.23 -7.71
CA GLY A 13 3.72 3.40 -8.72
C GLY A 13 3.80 2.25 -9.71
N SER A 14 3.62 1.02 -9.24
CA SER A 14 3.57 -0.19 -10.08
C SER A 14 2.38 -0.17 -11.04
N VAL A 15 1.20 0.23 -10.58
CA VAL A 15 0.01 0.39 -11.43
C VAL A 15 0.23 1.49 -12.47
N MET A 16 0.78 2.62 -12.06
CA MET A 16 1.09 3.72 -12.98
C MET A 16 2.12 3.29 -14.04
N ALA A 17 3.19 2.62 -13.63
CA ALA A 17 4.21 2.10 -14.55
C ALA A 17 3.60 1.15 -15.57
N HIS A 18 2.80 0.19 -15.12
CA HIS A 18 2.12 -0.77 -15.98
C HIS A 18 1.21 -0.07 -16.99
N ARG A 19 0.34 0.85 -16.53
CA ARG A 19 -0.63 1.52 -17.39
C ARG A 19 0.01 2.46 -18.41
N LEU A 20 1.03 3.19 -18.00
CA LEU A 20 1.72 4.14 -18.88
C LEU A 20 2.59 3.42 -19.92
N SER A 21 3.29 2.35 -19.51
CA SER A 21 4.12 1.55 -20.42
C SER A 21 3.32 0.68 -21.40
N ALA A 22 2.02 0.46 -21.15
CA ALA A 22 1.15 -0.25 -22.09
C ALA A 22 1.03 0.47 -23.44
N LYS A 23 1.29 1.78 -23.50
CA LYS A 23 1.45 2.51 -24.75
C LYS A 23 2.91 2.43 -25.18
N SER A 24 3.19 1.70 -26.26
CA SER A 24 4.56 1.41 -26.74
C SER A 24 5.38 2.66 -27.08
N ALA A 25 4.74 3.80 -27.34
CA ALA A 25 5.41 5.08 -27.58
C ALA A 25 5.97 5.72 -26.29
N ASN A 26 5.45 5.34 -25.13
CA ASN A 26 5.87 5.93 -23.86
C ASN A 26 7.16 5.29 -23.34
N LYS A 27 8.11 6.13 -22.96
CA LYS A 27 9.32 5.74 -22.21
C LYS A 27 9.12 6.06 -20.74
N VAL A 28 8.92 5.03 -19.94
CA VAL A 28 8.62 5.15 -18.50
C VAL A 28 9.83 4.73 -17.68
N LEU A 29 10.26 5.56 -16.75
CA LEU A 29 11.26 5.24 -15.75
C LEU A 29 10.57 5.08 -14.39
N LEU A 30 10.71 3.91 -13.76
CA LEU A 30 10.33 3.68 -12.38
C LEU A 30 11.59 3.67 -11.49
N CYS A 31 11.61 4.56 -10.51
CA CYS A 31 12.70 4.67 -9.53
C CYS A 31 12.23 4.11 -8.20
N GLU A 32 12.90 3.09 -7.69
CA GLU A 32 12.65 2.52 -6.37
C GLU A 32 13.91 2.63 -5.51
N ALA A 33 13.75 3.00 -4.23
CA ALA A 33 14.87 3.18 -3.30
C ALA A 33 15.28 1.86 -2.62
N GLY A 34 14.39 0.89 -2.59
CA GLY A 34 14.61 -0.42 -1.99
C GLY A 34 15.13 -1.46 -2.99
N GLN A 35 15.24 -2.68 -2.51
CA GLN A 35 15.66 -3.78 -3.37
C GLN A 35 14.59 -4.17 -4.38
N ASP A 36 15.03 -4.67 -5.51
CA ASP A 36 14.19 -5.28 -6.52
C ASP A 36 13.66 -6.64 -6.04
N THR A 37 12.47 -7.00 -6.52
CA THR A 37 11.81 -8.27 -6.26
C THR A 37 11.42 -8.91 -7.59
N PRO A 38 12.41 -9.34 -8.41
CA PRO A 38 12.13 -9.84 -9.76
C PRO A 38 11.29 -11.12 -9.69
N PRO A 39 10.32 -11.28 -10.61
CA PRO A 39 9.46 -12.47 -10.65
C PRO A 39 10.26 -13.77 -10.64
N GLY A 40 9.94 -14.66 -9.71
CA GLY A 40 10.61 -15.96 -9.52
C GLY A 40 11.88 -15.90 -8.66
N ASN A 41 12.34 -14.71 -8.29
CA ASN A 41 13.48 -14.49 -7.38
C ASN A 41 13.13 -13.50 -6.26
N GLU A 42 11.86 -13.43 -5.90
CA GLU A 42 11.43 -12.64 -4.76
C GLU A 42 12.05 -13.18 -3.47
N PRO A 43 12.42 -12.33 -2.52
CA PRO A 43 12.89 -12.76 -1.21
C PRO A 43 11.94 -13.77 -0.56
N ALA A 44 12.50 -14.81 0.05
CA ALA A 44 11.70 -15.87 0.67
C ALA A 44 10.75 -15.32 1.75
N GLU A 45 11.19 -14.27 2.45
CA GLU A 45 10.42 -13.61 3.49
C GLU A 45 9.17 -12.90 2.95
N ILE A 46 9.22 -12.38 1.72
CA ILE A 46 8.07 -11.76 1.03
C ILE A 46 7.10 -12.84 0.50
N ARG A 47 7.62 -14.03 0.20
CA ARG A 47 6.82 -15.16 -0.30
C ARG A 47 6.27 -16.05 0.82
N ASP A 48 6.66 -15.79 2.06
CA ASP A 48 6.21 -16.59 3.19
C ASP A 48 4.72 -16.37 3.43
N SER A 49 4.01 -17.42 3.76
CA SER A 49 2.60 -17.34 4.16
C SER A 49 2.38 -16.68 5.53
N TYR A 50 3.47 -16.48 6.30
CA TYR A 50 3.43 -15.71 7.53
C TYR A 50 3.98 -14.30 7.28
N PRO A 51 3.11 -13.29 7.21
CA PRO A 51 3.52 -11.93 6.82
C PRO A 51 4.52 -11.28 7.77
N GLY A 52 4.63 -11.77 9.01
CA GLY A 52 5.59 -11.28 10.00
C GLY A 52 7.05 -11.43 9.55
N THR A 53 7.38 -12.40 8.72
CA THR A 53 8.75 -12.58 8.22
C THR A 53 9.23 -11.39 7.41
N ALA A 54 8.41 -10.86 6.51
CA ALA A 54 8.73 -9.65 5.76
C ALA A 54 8.53 -8.38 6.59
N TYR A 55 7.46 -8.31 7.39
CA TYR A 55 7.14 -7.13 8.19
C TYR A 55 8.22 -6.78 9.22
N PHE A 56 8.85 -7.76 9.84
CA PHE A 56 9.89 -7.51 10.84
C PHE A 56 11.31 -7.44 10.27
N ASP A 57 11.50 -7.69 8.97
CA ASP A 57 12.83 -7.66 8.36
C ASP A 57 13.26 -6.22 8.02
N PRO A 58 14.33 -5.71 8.65
CA PRO A 58 14.79 -4.34 8.45
C PRO A 58 15.28 -4.06 7.02
N ARG A 59 15.60 -5.09 6.23
CA ARG A 59 16.01 -4.92 4.83
C ARG A 59 14.94 -4.27 3.97
N PHE A 60 13.67 -4.45 4.34
CA PHE A 60 12.52 -3.96 3.59
C PHE A 60 11.94 -2.65 4.12
N HIS A 61 12.63 -1.98 5.04
CA HIS A 61 12.14 -0.79 5.72
C HIS A 61 13.06 0.41 5.61
N TRP A 62 12.46 1.59 5.73
CA TRP A 62 13.15 2.82 6.09
C TRP A 62 13.39 2.82 7.60
N THR A 63 14.55 2.34 8.04
CA THR A 63 14.84 2.12 9.46
C THR A 63 14.97 3.40 10.29
N GLU A 64 15.29 4.52 9.64
CA GLU A 64 15.52 5.82 10.29
C GLU A 64 14.26 6.67 10.46
N LEU A 65 13.15 6.26 9.87
CA LEU A 65 11.91 7.03 9.98
C LEU A 65 11.30 6.93 11.37
N LYS A 66 10.93 8.08 11.89
CA LYS A 66 10.30 8.22 13.20
C LYS A 66 9.09 9.14 13.10
N VAL A 67 8.10 8.91 13.94
CA VAL A 67 6.84 9.63 13.95
C VAL A 67 6.40 9.94 15.38
N THR A 68 5.67 11.05 15.54
CA THR A 68 4.89 11.32 16.74
C THR A 68 3.52 10.68 16.62
N THR A 69 3.02 10.05 17.68
CA THR A 69 1.68 9.45 17.72
C THR A 69 0.59 10.40 18.20
N GLN A 70 0.98 11.60 18.58
CA GLN A 70 0.06 12.65 19.03
C GLN A 70 0.26 13.91 18.19
N VAL A 71 -0.83 14.60 17.92
CA VAL A 71 -0.75 15.90 17.26
C VAL A 71 -0.09 16.89 18.23
N VAL A 72 1.05 17.42 17.83
CA VAL A 72 1.80 18.40 18.60
C VAL A 72 2.01 19.62 17.73
N SER A 73 1.62 20.81 18.24
CA SER A 73 1.94 22.06 17.55
C SER A 73 3.46 22.23 17.47
N HIS A 74 3.96 22.65 16.31
CA HIS A 74 5.39 22.98 16.15
C HIS A 74 5.82 24.18 17.03
N ASN A 75 4.85 24.95 17.57
CA ASN A 75 5.11 26.04 18.51
C ASN A 75 5.26 25.56 19.96
N ASN A 76 4.96 24.29 20.25
CA ASN A 76 5.16 23.75 21.59
C ASN A 76 6.66 23.58 21.88
N PRO A 77 7.10 23.83 23.12
CA PRO A 77 8.47 23.53 23.52
C PRO A 77 8.78 22.04 23.40
N ASP A 78 10.03 21.69 23.16
CA ASP A 78 10.46 20.30 22.87
C ASP A 78 10.11 19.33 24.02
N GLU A 79 10.08 19.81 25.26
CA GLU A 79 9.72 19.02 26.45
C GLU A 79 8.25 18.59 26.44
N ALA A 80 7.37 19.30 25.71
CA ALA A 80 5.96 18.95 25.56
C ALA A 80 5.71 17.94 24.43
N ARG A 81 6.75 17.54 23.69
CA ARG A 81 6.62 16.60 22.59
C ARG A 81 6.73 15.17 23.11
N PRO A 82 5.81 14.27 22.65
CA PRO A 82 5.94 12.86 23.00
C PRO A 82 7.19 12.25 22.37
N PRO A 83 7.73 11.15 22.94
CA PRO A 83 8.85 10.43 22.35
C PRO A 83 8.53 10.00 20.91
N LEU A 84 9.50 10.14 20.03
CA LEU A 84 9.39 9.64 18.67
C LEU A 84 9.34 8.11 18.67
N ARG A 85 8.42 7.55 17.91
CA ARG A 85 8.33 6.11 17.66
C ARG A 85 8.85 5.77 16.27
N LYS A 86 9.36 4.55 16.10
CA LYS A 86 9.66 4.01 14.78
C LYS A 86 8.38 4.08 13.90
N TYR A 87 8.56 4.44 12.65
CA TYR A 87 7.51 4.42 11.64
C TYR A 87 7.82 3.34 10.61
N GLU A 88 6.94 2.36 10.52
CA GLU A 88 7.07 1.24 9.59
C GLU A 88 6.67 1.70 8.19
N GLN A 89 7.67 2.01 7.39
CA GLN A 89 7.50 2.38 5.99
C GLN A 89 8.36 1.48 5.11
N ALA A 90 7.76 0.85 4.12
CA ALA A 90 8.45 -0.06 3.22
C ALA A 90 9.50 0.64 2.35
N ARG A 91 10.63 -0.04 2.14
CA ARG A 91 11.70 0.31 1.21
C ARG A 91 12.06 -0.94 0.40
N VAL A 92 11.21 -1.28 -0.55
CA VAL A 92 11.31 -2.47 -1.40
C VAL A 92 10.35 -2.30 -2.58
N LEU A 93 10.65 -2.90 -3.71
CA LEU A 93 9.69 -2.95 -4.84
C LEU A 93 8.41 -3.68 -4.39
N GLY A 94 7.24 -3.13 -4.75
CA GLY A 94 5.95 -3.51 -4.18
C GLY A 94 5.51 -2.62 -3.00
N GLY A 95 6.47 -1.96 -2.34
CA GLY A 95 6.19 -1.03 -1.24
C GLY A 95 5.47 -1.70 -0.08
N GLY A 96 4.46 -1.04 0.48
CA GLY A 96 3.68 -1.55 1.60
C GLY A 96 3.00 -2.89 1.33
N SER A 97 2.67 -3.22 0.07
CA SER A 97 2.08 -4.51 -0.28
C SER A 97 3.05 -5.69 -0.15
N SER A 98 4.37 -5.43 -0.13
CA SER A 98 5.39 -6.47 0.11
C SER A 98 5.65 -6.77 1.59
N ILE A 99 5.14 -5.93 2.50
CA ILE A 99 5.38 -6.08 3.94
C ILE A 99 4.12 -5.97 4.81
N ASN A 100 2.95 -5.86 4.20
CA ASN A 100 1.70 -5.73 4.95
C ASN A 100 1.33 -7.05 5.66
N ALA A 101 0.30 -7.00 6.48
CA ALA A 101 -0.15 -8.16 7.25
C ALA A 101 -0.99 -9.15 6.43
N GLU A 102 -1.12 -8.97 5.11
CA GLU A 102 -1.91 -9.81 4.20
C GLU A 102 -3.39 -9.98 4.63
N ILE A 103 -3.88 -9.06 5.44
CA ILE A 103 -5.25 -9.08 5.91
C ILE A 103 -6.15 -8.42 4.88
N TYR A 104 -7.12 -9.18 4.37
CA TYR A 104 -8.18 -8.65 3.55
C TYR A 104 -9.48 -8.59 4.34
N THR A 105 -10.06 -7.41 4.46
CA THR A 105 -11.36 -7.20 5.08
C THR A 105 -12.21 -6.28 4.23
N ARG A 106 -13.51 -6.55 4.16
CA ARG A 106 -14.48 -5.56 3.68
C ARG A 106 -14.89 -4.68 4.84
N GLY A 107 -15.22 -3.42 4.58
CA GLY A 107 -15.89 -2.57 5.57
C GLY A 107 -17.25 -3.13 5.96
N HIS A 108 -17.75 -2.74 7.13
CA HIS A 108 -19.08 -3.15 7.56
C HIS A 108 -20.14 -2.55 6.62
N PRO A 109 -21.19 -3.30 6.23
CA PRO A 109 -22.22 -2.79 5.34
C PRO A 109 -22.80 -1.43 5.71
N SER A 110 -23.06 -1.21 7.01
CA SER A 110 -23.58 0.06 7.50
C SER A 110 -22.65 1.26 7.30
N ASP A 111 -21.35 1.06 7.13
CA ASP A 111 -20.42 2.17 6.89
C ASP A 111 -20.64 2.74 5.48
N TYR A 112 -20.85 1.86 4.50
CA TYR A 112 -21.17 2.26 3.13
C TYR A 112 -22.56 2.89 3.02
N ASP A 113 -23.55 2.32 3.70
CA ASP A 113 -24.90 2.85 3.68
C ASP A 113 -24.95 4.25 4.32
N ARG A 114 -24.19 4.48 5.39
CA ARG A 114 -24.00 5.80 5.97
C ARG A 114 -23.37 6.81 5.01
N TRP A 115 -22.41 6.39 4.19
CA TRP A 115 -21.83 7.29 3.18
C TRP A 115 -22.88 7.77 2.18
N VAL A 116 -23.84 6.91 1.83
CA VAL A 116 -24.98 7.32 0.97
C VAL A 116 -25.85 8.36 1.68
N GLU A 117 -26.13 8.17 2.97
CA GLU A 117 -26.87 9.13 3.78
C GLU A 117 -26.14 10.49 3.85
N GLU A 118 -24.81 10.47 3.85
CA GLU A 118 -23.96 11.67 3.82
C GLU A 118 -23.78 12.27 2.41
N GLY A 119 -24.39 11.69 1.37
CA GLY A 119 -24.42 12.23 0.02
C GLY A 119 -23.59 11.49 -1.03
N ALA A 120 -22.92 10.40 -0.69
CA ALA A 120 -22.12 9.59 -1.63
C ALA A 120 -23.03 8.62 -2.41
N ALA A 121 -23.82 9.11 -3.35
CA ALA A 121 -24.67 8.29 -4.19
C ALA A 121 -23.88 7.22 -4.95
N GLY A 122 -24.38 5.98 -5.01
CA GLY A 122 -23.71 4.85 -5.67
C GLY A 122 -22.62 4.17 -4.81
N TRP A 123 -22.56 4.46 -3.52
CA TRP A 123 -21.62 3.87 -2.58
C TRP A 123 -22.30 3.00 -1.51
N SER A 124 -23.55 2.61 -1.68
CA SER A 124 -24.18 1.66 -0.76
C SER A 124 -23.43 0.32 -0.75
N TYR A 125 -23.58 -0.44 0.31
CA TYR A 125 -22.96 -1.78 0.33
C TYR A 125 -23.41 -2.64 -0.85
N ALA A 126 -24.67 -2.54 -1.25
CA ALA A 126 -25.19 -3.23 -2.43
C ALA A 126 -24.50 -2.81 -3.73
N ASP A 127 -24.15 -1.53 -3.88
CA ASP A 127 -23.45 -1.01 -5.05
C ASP A 127 -21.98 -1.48 -5.10
N VAL A 128 -21.30 -1.51 -3.95
CA VAL A 128 -19.86 -1.83 -3.88
C VAL A 128 -19.57 -3.32 -3.76
N LEU A 129 -20.51 -4.13 -3.27
CA LEU A 129 -20.31 -5.57 -3.08
C LEU A 129 -19.88 -6.31 -4.36
N PRO A 130 -20.49 -6.06 -5.55
CA PRO A 130 -20.05 -6.70 -6.79
C PRO A 130 -18.60 -6.36 -7.17
N LEU A 131 -18.11 -5.16 -6.77
CA LEU A 131 -16.73 -4.74 -7.02
C LEU A 131 -15.76 -5.47 -6.09
N PHE A 132 -16.13 -5.67 -4.83
CA PHE A 132 -15.35 -6.50 -3.90
C PHE A 132 -15.23 -7.93 -4.40
N LEU A 133 -16.35 -8.56 -4.75
CA LEU A 133 -16.35 -9.93 -5.29
C LEU A 133 -15.47 -10.06 -6.53
N ARG A 134 -15.49 -9.07 -7.41
CA ARG A 134 -14.64 -9.06 -8.60
C ARG A 134 -13.16 -8.88 -8.28
N SER A 135 -12.81 -8.04 -7.29
CA SER A 135 -11.43 -7.81 -6.92
C SER A 135 -10.81 -8.97 -6.13
N GLU A 136 -11.61 -9.65 -5.34
CA GLU A 136 -11.17 -10.82 -4.57
C GLU A 136 -10.76 -12.00 -5.46
N GLY A 137 -11.43 -12.17 -6.60
CA GLY A 137 -11.12 -13.25 -7.55
C GLY A 137 -11.13 -14.65 -6.92
N ASN A 138 -11.89 -14.81 -5.82
CA ASN A 138 -11.81 -16.00 -5.00
C ASN A 138 -12.57 -17.15 -5.67
N SER A 139 -11.82 -18.06 -6.28
CA SER A 139 -12.38 -19.27 -6.92
C SER A 139 -13.12 -20.20 -5.96
N LEU A 140 -12.90 -20.07 -4.64
CA LEU A 140 -13.58 -20.86 -3.62
C LEU A 140 -15.01 -20.34 -3.33
N LEU A 141 -15.33 -19.11 -3.73
CA LEU A 141 -16.63 -18.47 -3.52
C LEU A 141 -17.46 -18.37 -4.81
N SER A 142 -16.93 -18.83 -5.93
CA SER A 142 -17.61 -18.87 -7.24
C SER A 142 -18.34 -20.19 -7.51
N GLY A 143 -18.83 -20.86 -6.47
CA GLY A 143 -19.70 -22.02 -6.53
C GLY A 143 -21.16 -21.65 -6.53
#